data_551201bb3e9466d08669e3cf851b7806
#
_entry.id   551201bb3e9466d08669e3cf851b7806
#
_cell.length_a   1.000
_cell.length_b   1.000
_cell.length_c   1.000
_cell.angle_alpha   90.00
_cell.angle_beta   90.00
_cell.angle_gamma   90.00
#
_symmetry.space_group_name_H-M   'P 1'
#
loop_
_entity.id
_entity.type
_entity.pdbx_description
1 polymer ?
#
loop_
_entity_poly.entity_id
_entity_poly.type
_entity_poly.pdbx_seq_one_letter_code
_entity_poly.pdbx_strand_id
1 'polypeptide(L)'
;DPASVKSAMVGGIVMNNASGMNCGTHANSDKVLISARIILMDGTLLDTGNPVSRASFEVSHRDFIRRICELRDEIRTNEKLAERIRYKYSIKNVTGLNLLPFVRFDDPFEIIAHLMVGSEGTLAFLSEVTMKTEYDYPYKASAMLYFKTIKEASRAVVAMKKLVDETGEWTVKGAEMLDYKSLSSVNDPVFLKYKGEVASSALPGVEPGDETGLTAVLTETKARTPEELQQNISAIEACLQAFTTYIPVRFTDRPEEYSKYWAIRSGIFPSVGGTRQP
;
A
#
# COMPACT_ATOMS: atom_id res chain seq x y z
N ASP A 1 -6.35 2.61 -4.24
CA ASP A 1 -6.06 4.02 -4.59
C ASP A 1 -5.03 4.59 -3.64
N PRO A 2 -4.02 5.36 -4.13
CA PRO A 2 -3.08 6.06 -3.26
C PRO A 2 -3.77 7.23 -2.52
N ALA A 3 -3.17 7.68 -1.44
CA ALA A 3 -3.70 8.83 -0.68
C ALA A 3 -3.84 10.11 -1.53
N SER A 4 -3.00 10.24 -2.57
CA SER A 4 -2.99 11.36 -3.51
C SER A 4 -3.98 11.23 -4.68
N VAL A 5 -4.86 10.24 -4.70
CA VAL A 5 -5.76 9.94 -5.84
C VAL A 5 -6.57 11.13 -6.35
N LYS A 6 -6.93 12.06 -5.44
CA LYS A 6 -7.70 13.28 -5.81
C LYS A 6 -6.89 14.32 -6.58
N SER A 7 -5.56 14.24 -6.57
CA SER A 7 -4.65 15.22 -7.18
C SER A 7 -3.62 14.60 -8.11
N ALA A 8 -3.44 13.29 -8.08
CA ALA A 8 -2.45 12.59 -8.88
C ALA A 8 -3.06 12.17 -10.24
N MET A 9 -2.24 12.22 -11.28
CA MET A 9 -2.59 11.67 -12.59
C MET A 9 -2.25 10.17 -12.66
N VAL A 10 -3.01 9.40 -13.45
CA VAL A 10 -2.84 7.93 -13.57
C VAL A 10 -1.41 7.56 -13.97
N GLY A 11 -0.81 8.25 -14.92
CA GLY A 11 0.59 8.00 -15.34
C GLY A 11 1.57 8.18 -14.17
N GLY A 12 1.41 9.23 -13.37
CA GLY A 12 2.23 9.46 -12.17
C GLY A 12 2.04 8.38 -11.12
N ILE A 13 0.80 7.93 -10.89
CA ILE A 13 0.49 6.83 -9.96
C ILE A 13 1.21 5.55 -10.39
N VAL A 14 1.15 5.20 -11.67
CA VAL A 14 1.79 3.98 -12.20
C VAL A 14 3.31 4.11 -12.15
N MET A 15 3.87 5.20 -12.65
CA MET A 15 5.32 5.38 -12.71
C MET A 15 5.99 5.53 -11.33
N ASN A 16 5.25 5.94 -10.32
CA ASN A 16 5.70 5.90 -8.92
C ASN A 16 5.45 4.54 -8.24
N ASN A 17 4.67 3.64 -8.86
CA ASN A 17 4.11 2.44 -8.20
C ASN A 17 3.32 2.78 -6.94
N ALA A 18 2.65 3.93 -6.96
CA ALA A 18 1.90 4.44 -5.83
C ALA A 18 0.72 3.51 -5.50
N SER A 19 0.52 3.27 -4.23
CA SER A 19 -0.53 2.37 -3.78
C SER A 19 -1.07 2.81 -2.41
N GLY A 20 -2.35 2.52 -2.18
CA GLY A 20 -3.01 2.81 -0.92
C GLY A 20 -2.89 1.67 0.09
N MET A 21 -3.55 1.84 1.22
CA MET A 21 -3.60 0.88 2.30
C MET A 21 -4.25 -0.45 1.86
N ASN A 22 -5.32 -0.36 1.08
CA ASN A 22 -6.17 -1.50 0.71
C ASN A 22 -5.61 -2.36 -0.43
N CYS A 23 -4.56 -1.93 -1.13
CA CYS A 23 -4.01 -2.71 -2.24
C CYS A 23 -3.04 -3.82 -1.78
N GLY A 24 -2.60 -3.81 -0.53
CA GLY A 24 -1.62 -4.77 -0.04
C GLY A 24 -0.37 -4.85 -0.91
N THR A 25 0.12 -6.06 -1.13
CA THR A 25 1.20 -6.37 -2.09
C THR A 25 0.69 -7.01 -3.38
N HIS A 26 -0.63 -7.22 -3.51
CA HIS A 26 -1.25 -7.96 -4.62
C HIS A 26 -1.89 -7.05 -5.67
N ALA A 27 -2.27 -5.82 -5.33
CA ALA A 27 -3.01 -4.91 -6.19
C ALA A 27 -2.32 -3.55 -6.42
N ASN A 28 -1.00 -3.45 -6.20
CA ASN A 28 -0.22 -2.30 -6.62
C ASN A 28 0.01 -2.33 -8.14
N SER A 29 0.42 -1.20 -8.72
CA SER A 29 0.49 -1.00 -10.17
C SER A 29 1.26 -2.10 -10.91
N ASP A 30 2.37 -2.61 -10.34
CA ASP A 30 3.17 -3.68 -10.95
C ASP A 30 2.47 -5.07 -10.97
N LYS A 31 1.39 -5.26 -10.22
CA LYS A 31 0.62 -6.51 -10.18
C LYS A 31 -0.62 -6.46 -11.07
N VAL A 32 -1.16 -5.27 -11.28
CA VAL A 32 -2.40 -5.08 -12.03
C VAL A 32 -2.17 -4.53 -13.44
N LEU A 33 -0.94 -4.16 -13.80
CA LEU A 33 -0.59 -3.74 -15.16
C LEU A 33 -0.76 -4.92 -16.14
N ILE A 34 -1.45 -4.66 -17.26
CA ILE A 34 -1.61 -5.59 -18.39
C ILE A 34 -0.71 -5.17 -19.55
N SER A 35 -0.75 -3.89 -19.93
CA SER A 35 0.04 -3.35 -21.03
C SER A 35 0.25 -1.85 -20.87
N ALA A 36 1.24 -1.34 -21.57
CA ALA A 36 1.58 0.08 -21.59
C ALA A 36 1.87 0.55 -23.02
N ARG A 37 1.44 1.78 -23.32
CA ARG A 37 1.86 2.52 -24.50
C ARG A 37 2.85 3.59 -24.07
N ILE A 38 4.08 3.47 -24.55
CA ILE A 38 5.20 4.32 -24.16
C ILE A 38 5.83 5.02 -25.36
N ILE A 39 6.43 6.18 -25.11
CA ILE A 39 7.26 6.88 -26.09
C ILE A 39 8.68 6.91 -25.55
N LEU A 40 9.60 6.29 -26.29
CA LEU A 40 11.02 6.24 -25.95
C LEU A 40 11.72 7.58 -26.21
N MET A 41 12.96 7.71 -25.76
CA MET A 41 13.76 8.93 -25.90
C MET A 41 14.05 9.33 -27.33
N ASP A 42 14.02 8.40 -28.30
CA ASP A 42 14.18 8.62 -29.72
C ASP A 42 12.86 8.97 -30.42
N GLY A 43 11.76 9.09 -29.66
CA GLY A 43 10.43 9.38 -30.19
C GLY A 43 9.66 8.15 -30.68
N THR A 44 10.21 6.94 -30.58
CA THR A 44 9.52 5.72 -31.00
C THR A 44 8.37 5.40 -30.06
N LEU A 45 7.18 5.19 -30.63
CA LEU A 45 5.99 4.71 -29.94
C LEU A 45 6.01 3.18 -29.88
N LEU A 46 5.91 2.62 -28.67
CA LEU A 46 5.71 1.19 -28.43
C LEU A 46 4.42 0.96 -27.64
N ASP A 47 3.53 0.16 -28.19
CA ASP A 47 2.35 -0.36 -27.51
C ASP A 47 2.58 -1.85 -27.19
N THR A 48 2.86 -2.16 -25.93
CA THR A 48 3.20 -3.53 -25.49
C THR A 48 2.01 -4.49 -25.54
N GLY A 49 0.78 -3.97 -25.61
CA GLY A 49 -0.45 -4.77 -25.77
C GLY A 49 -0.82 -5.05 -27.21
N ASN A 50 -0.19 -4.36 -28.19
CA ASN A 50 -0.50 -4.48 -29.61
C ASN A 50 0.51 -5.36 -30.34
N PRO A 51 0.12 -6.54 -30.88
CA PRO A 51 1.03 -7.44 -31.58
C PRO A 51 1.75 -6.81 -32.79
N VAL A 52 1.07 -5.93 -33.52
CA VAL A 52 1.67 -5.25 -34.69
C VAL A 52 2.74 -4.25 -34.24
N SER A 53 2.46 -3.47 -33.20
CA SER A 53 3.45 -2.57 -32.59
C SER A 53 4.67 -3.32 -32.09
N ARG A 54 4.47 -4.44 -31.41
CA ARG A 54 5.56 -5.32 -30.89
C ARG A 54 6.42 -5.84 -32.05
N ALA A 55 5.82 -6.41 -33.09
CA ALA A 55 6.54 -6.94 -34.25
C ALA A 55 7.34 -5.85 -34.97
N SER A 56 6.76 -4.67 -35.15
CA SER A 56 7.44 -3.51 -35.77
C SER A 56 8.63 -3.06 -34.93
N PHE A 57 8.45 -3.00 -33.58
CA PHE A 57 9.49 -2.60 -32.63
C PHE A 57 10.63 -3.61 -32.61
N GLU A 58 10.34 -4.89 -32.66
CA GLU A 58 11.33 -5.98 -32.65
C GLU A 58 12.25 -5.90 -33.88
N VAL A 59 11.72 -5.47 -35.02
CA VAL A 59 12.52 -5.24 -36.22
C VAL A 59 13.37 -3.99 -36.10
N SER A 60 12.77 -2.86 -35.71
CA SER A 60 13.45 -1.55 -35.68
C SER A 60 14.40 -1.40 -34.49
N HIS A 61 14.15 -2.08 -33.38
CA HIS A 61 14.91 -1.98 -32.13
C HIS A 61 15.47 -3.33 -31.66
N ARG A 62 15.92 -4.16 -32.59
CA ARG A 62 16.45 -5.50 -32.35
C ARG A 62 17.52 -5.52 -31.27
N ASP A 63 18.47 -4.59 -31.31
CA ASP A 63 19.54 -4.51 -30.32
C ASP A 63 19.03 -4.14 -28.92
N PHE A 64 18.01 -3.31 -28.82
CA PHE A 64 17.37 -2.97 -27.56
C PHE A 64 16.69 -4.21 -26.95
N ILE A 65 15.89 -4.94 -27.75
CA ILE A 65 15.24 -6.19 -27.30
C ILE A 65 16.28 -7.22 -26.88
N ARG A 66 17.33 -7.40 -27.69
CA ARG A 66 18.45 -8.29 -27.34
C ARG A 66 19.06 -7.92 -25.98
N ARG A 67 19.34 -6.64 -25.75
CA ARG A 67 19.93 -6.18 -24.49
C ARG A 67 19.00 -6.38 -23.29
N ILE A 68 17.70 -6.22 -23.45
CA ILE A 68 16.72 -6.56 -22.38
C ILE A 68 16.78 -8.06 -22.04
N CYS A 69 16.84 -8.91 -23.04
CA CYS A 69 16.97 -10.37 -22.84
C CYS A 69 18.31 -10.75 -22.16
N GLU A 70 19.42 -10.14 -22.58
CA GLU A 70 20.73 -10.35 -21.97
C GLU A 70 20.74 -9.95 -20.49
N LEU A 71 20.18 -8.79 -20.14
CA LEU A 71 20.04 -8.35 -18.74
C LEU A 71 19.17 -9.30 -17.92
N ARG A 72 18.06 -9.77 -18.49
CA ARG A 72 17.22 -10.79 -17.84
C ARG A 72 18.02 -12.04 -17.51
N ASP A 73 18.75 -12.55 -18.49
CA ASP A 73 19.51 -13.80 -18.37
C ASP A 73 20.70 -13.62 -17.39
N GLU A 74 21.40 -12.49 -17.44
CA GLU A 74 22.45 -12.10 -16.48
C GLU A 74 21.92 -12.08 -15.04
N ILE A 75 20.77 -11.42 -14.80
CA ILE A 75 20.16 -11.35 -13.47
C ILE A 75 19.74 -12.73 -12.99
N ARG A 76 19.13 -13.55 -13.85
CA ARG A 76 18.64 -14.89 -13.48
C ARG A 76 19.76 -15.88 -13.22
N THR A 77 20.86 -15.79 -13.96
CA THR A 77 22.05 -16.63 -13.76
C THR A 77 22.76 -16.31 -12.45
N ASN A 78 22.65 -15.07 -11.97
CA ASN A 78 23.12 -14.68 -10.65
C ASN A 78 22.04 -14.99 -9.59
N GLU A 79 22.03 -16.24 -9.11
CA GLU A 79 21.00 -16.73 -8.19
C GLU A 79 20.86 -15.85 -6.92
N LYS A 80 21.97 -15.41 -6.33
CA LYS A 80 21.96 -14.52 -5.15
C LYS A 80 21.26 -13.21 -5.44
N LEU A 81 21.48 -12.63 -6.63
CA LEU A 81 20.83 -11.39 -7.05
C LEU A 81 19.34 -11.62 -7.28
N ALA A 82 18.98 -12.68 -7.99
CA ALA A 82 17.60 -13.04 -8.27
C ALA A 82 16.79 -13.30 -6.98
N GLU A 83 17.36 -14.01 -6.01
CA GLU A 83 16.75 -14.23 -4.70
C GLU A 83 16.58 -12.92 -3.92
N ARG A 84 17.60 -12.05 -3.93
CA ARG A 84 17.52 -10.75 -3.28
C ARG A 84 16.42 -9.87 -3.89
N ILE A 85 16.27 -9.89 -5.22
CA ILE A 85 15.18 -9.18 -5.90
C ILE A 85 13.82 -9.76 -5.46
N ARG A 86 13.62 -11.07 -5.50
CA ARG A 86 12.37 -11.71 -5.05
C ARG A 86 12.04 -11.33 -3.61
N TYR A 87 13.02 -11.39 -2.71
CA TYR A 87 12.85 -11.01 -1.31
C TYR A 87 12.45 -9.54 -1.14
N LYS A 88 13.16 -8.62 -1.81
CA LYS A 88 12.85 -7.17 -1.77
C LYS A 88 11.42 -6.86 -2.19
N TYR A 89 10.91 -7.55 -3.21
CA TYR A 89 9.58 -7.35 -3.77
C TYR A 89 8.51 -8.30 -3.21
N SER A 90 8.83 -9.11 -2.20
CA SER A 90 7.85 -9.86 -1.41
C SER A 90 7.05 -8.97 -0.46
N ILE A 91 7.57 -7.79 -0.16
CA ILE A 91 6.90 -6.72 0.58
C ILE A 91 6.67 -5.53 -0.35
N LYS A 92 5.86 -4.57 0.12
CA LYS A 92 5.63 -3.32 -0.63
C LYS A 92 6.94 -2.57 -0.80
N ASN A 93 7.36 -2.36 -2.04
CA ASN A 93 8.59 -1.66 -2.38
C ASN A 93 8.31 -0.68 -3.53
N VAL A 94 8.55 0.60 -3.28
CA VAL A 94 8.35 1.71 -4.23
C VAL A 94 9.65 2.51 -4.45
N THR A 95 10.80 1.97 -4.01
CA THR A 95 12.08 2.68 -4.00
C THR A 95 12.97 2.20 -5.16
N GLY A 96 13.39 3.13 -5.99
CA GLY A 96 14.28 2.90 -7.13
C GLY A 96 13.60 2.18 -8.31
N LEU A 97 14.41 1.89 -9.33
CA LEU A 97 13.93 1.16 -10.51
C LEU A 97 13.52 -0.26 -10.14
N ASN A 98 12.39 -0.70 -10.68
CA ASN A 98 11.84 -2.02 -10.42
C ASN A 98 12.61 -3.09 -11.22
N LEU A 99 13.42 -3.91 -10.55
CA LEU A 99 14.14 -5.03 -11.18
C LEU A 99 13.35 -6.35 -11.19
N LEU A 100 12.20 -6.40 -10.51
CA LEU A 100 11.38 -7.61 -10.45
C LEU A 100 10.95 -8.14 -11.83
N PRO A 101 10.63 -7.30 -12.83
CA PRO A 101 10.26 -7.76 -14.16
C PRO A 101 11.27 -8.71 -14.80
N PHE A 102 12.57 -8.50 -14.62
CA PHE A 102 13.62 -9.38 -15.15
C PHE A 102 13.60 -10.78 -14.54
N VAL A 103 13.14 -10.91 -13.32
CA VAL A 103 13.02 -12.22 -12.64
C VAL A 103 11.67 -12.88 -12.92
N ARG A 104 10.62 -12.06 -13.15
CA ARG A 104 9.23 -12.51 -13.24
C ARG A 104 8.81 -12.91 -14.65
N PHE A 105 9.26 -12.21 -15.69
CA PHE A 105 8.77 -12.35 -17.05
C PHE A 105 9.84 -12.86 -18.01
N ASP A 106 9.43 -13.74 -18.94
CA ASP A 106 10.29 -14.22 -20.03
C ASP A 106 10.20 -13.31 -21.25
N ASP A 107 9.02 -12.76 -21.52
CA ASP A 107 8.74 -11.87 -22.64
C ASP A 107 9.38 -10.49 -22.42
N PRO A 108 10.25 -10.02 -23.33
CA PRO A 108 10.89 -8.70 -23.22
C PRO A 108 9.89 -7.53 -23.20
N PHE A 109 8.74 -7.67 -23.84
CA PHE A 109 7.71 -6.62 -23.85
C PHE A 109 6.98 -6.50 -22.51
N GLU A 110 6.76 -7.63 -21.83
CA GLU A 110 6.29 -7.63 -20.44
C GLU A 110 7.30 -6.99 -19.50
N ILE A 111 8.59 -7.29 -19.71
CA ILE A 111 9.67 -6.65 -18.94
C ILE A 111 9.65 -5.14 -19.16
N ILE A 112 9.62 -4.68 -20.41
CA ILE A 112 9.62 -3.26 -20.74
C ILE A 112 8.41 -2.55 -20.14
N ALA A 113 7.20 -3.12 -20.27
CA ALA A 113 5.97 -2.53 -19.70
C ALA A 113 6.08 -2.36 -18.17
N HIS A 114 6.55 -3.40 -17.47
CA HIS A 114 6.64 -3.38 -16.02
C HIS A 114 7.84 -2.60 -15.48
N LEU A 115 8.87 -2.33 -16.29
CA LEU A 115 9.94 -1.38 -15.94
C LEU A 115 9.44 0.06 -15.84
N MET A 116 8.33 0.40 -16.51
CA MET A 116 7.71 1.73 -16.37
C MET A 116 7.16 1.94 -14.95
N VAL A 117 6.74 0.86 -14.28
CA VAL A 117 6.21 0.94 -12.91
C VAL A 117 7.35 1.14 -11.92
N GLY A 118 7.37 2.30 -11.28
CA GLY A 118 8.44 2.72 -10.37
C GLY A 118 9.61 3.43 -11.06
N SER A 119 9.48 3.76 -12.36
CA SER A 119 10.53 4.45 -13.14
C SER A 119 10.61 5.95 -12.86
N GLU A 120 9.61 6.54 -12.21
CA GLU A 120 9.50 7.99 -11.95
C GLU A 120 9.63 8.85 -13.24
N GLY A 121 9.24 8.30 -14.40
CA GLY A 121 9.36 8.97 -15.68
C GLY A 121 10.78 9.03 -16.26
N THR A 122 11.74 8.30 -15.70
CA THR A 122 13.16 8.38 -16.12
C THR A 122 13.50 7.49 -17.31
N LEU A 123 12.66 6.50 -17.65
CA LEU A 123 12.94 5.53 -18.72
C LEU A 123 12.23 5.86 -20.03
N ALA A 124 10.99 6.34 -19.96
CA ALA A 124 10.19 6.68 -21.13
C ALA A 124 8.99 7.55 -20.70
N PHE A 125 8.27 8.12 -21.66
CA PHE A 125 6.99 8.76 -21.41
C PHE A 125 5.87 7.73 -21.51
N LEU A 126 5.07 7.61 -20.45
CA LEU A 126 3.91 6.72 -20.38
C LEU A 126 2.66 7.44 -20.87
N SER A 127 2.18 7.10 -22.06
CA SER A 127 1.01 7.76 -22.68
C SER A 127 -0.31 7.06 -22.35
N GLU A 128 -0.30 5.74 -22.18
CA GLU A 128 -1.50 4.94 -21.92
C GLU A 128 -1.15 3.66 -21.14
N VAL A 129 -2.06 3.21 -20.29
CA VAL A 129 -1.95 1.93 -19.57
C VAL A 129 -3.27 1.16 -19.62
N THR A 130 -3.16 -0.14 -19.75
CA THR A 130 -4.24 -1.08 -19.49
C THR A 130 -3.99 -1.81 -18.19
N MET A 131 -4.94 -1.74 -17.27
CA MET A 131 -4.80 -2.30 -15.91
C MET A 131 -6.00 -3.17 -15.57
N LYS A 132 -5.78 -4.21 -14.78
CA LYS A 132 -6.87 -4.95 -14.12
C LYS A 132 -7.54 -4.05 -13.09
N THR A 133 -8.84 -4.23 -12.94
CA THR A 133 -9.61 -3.60 -11.86
C THR A 133 -9.82 -4.61 -10.74
N GLU A 134 -9.88 -4.11 -9.51
CA GLU A 134 -10.25 -4.89 -8.34
C GLU A 134 -11.73 -4.69 -8.02
N TYR A 135 -12.35 -5.68 -7.38
CA TYR A 135 -13.73 -5.59 -6.97
C TYR A 135 -13.89 -4.57 -5.83
N ASP A 136 -14.78 -3.59 -6.01
CA ASP A 136 -15.11 -2.64 -4.92
C ASP A 136 -16.32 -3.16 -4.13
N TYR A 137 -16.03 -3.65 -2.94
CA TYR A 137 -17.05 -4.22 -2.04
C TYR A 137 -18.03 -3.14 -1.59
N PRO A 138 -19.36 -3.36 -1.74
CA PRO A 138 -20.36 -2.33 -1.43
C PRO A 138 -20.52 -2.06 0.07
N TYR A 139 -20.25 -3.07 0.91
CA TYR A 139 -20.40 -2.95 2.36
C TYR A 139 -19.04 -2.82 3.01
N LYS A 140 -18.86 -1.75 3.81
CA LYS A 140 -17.58 -1.39 4.42
C LYS A 140 -17.81 -0.99 5.87
N ALA A 141 -16.91 -1.39 6.75
CA ALA A 141 -16.86 -0.91 8.12
C ALA A 141 -15.43 -0.57 8.52
N SER A 142 -15.28 0.47 9.33
CA SER A 142 -13.98 0.88 9.85
C SER A 142 -14.04 1.07 11.36
N ALA A 143 -12.88 0.86 11.99
CA ALA A 143 -12.66 1.18 13.40
C ALA A 143 -11.30 1.83 13.58
N MET A 144 -11.20 2.75 14.54
CA MET A 144 -9.94 3.26 15.05
C MET A 144 -9.64 2.55 16.38
N LEU A 145 -8.66 1.66 16.35
CA LEU A 145 -8.25 0.84 17.50
C LEU A 145 -7.11 1.53 18.23
N TYR A 146 -7.25 1.83 19.52
CA TYR A 146 -6.22 2.51 20.29
C TYR A 146 -5.56 1.57 21.29
N PHE A 147 -4.23 1.53 21.26
CA PHE A 147 -3.38 0.72 22.16
C PHE A 147 -2.43 1.62 22.94
N LYS A 148 -2.05 1.22 24.14
CA LYS A 148 -1.13 1.99 24.99
C LYS A 148 0.31 1.96 24.50
N THR A 149 0.67 0.99 23.65
CA THR A 149 2.03 0.83 23.10
C THR A 149 1.98 0.38 21.64
N ILE A 150 3.00 0.80 20.87
CA ILE A 150 3.19 0.34 19.49
C ILE A 150 3.41 -1.19 19.41
N LYS A 151 4.03 -1.77 20.44
CA LYS A 151 4.26 -3.22 20.51
C LYS A 151 2.94 -4.00 20.58
N GLU A 152 2.00 -3.53 21.39
CA GLU A 152 0.69 -4.16 21.51
C GLU A 152 -0.13 -3.99 20.23
N ALA A 153 -0.13 -2.79 19.65
CA ALA A 153 -0.73 -2.51 18.34
C ALA A 153 -0.18 -3.44 17.24
N SER A 154 1.15 -3.59 17.17
CA SER A 154 1.81 -4.47 16.20
C SER A 154 1.41 -5.94 16.36
N ARG A 155 1.31 -6.43 17.62
CA ARG A 155 0.86 -7.80 17.88
C ARG A 155 -0.59 -8.02 17.48
N ALA A 156 -1.45 -7.05 17.73
CA ALA A 156 -2.85 -7.09 17.30
C ALA A 156 -2.97 -7.12 15.77
N VAL A 157 -2.21 -6.28 15.05
CA VAL A 157 -2.16 -6.30 13.57
C VAL A 157 -1.70 -7.65 13.04
N VAL A 158 -0.65 -8.25 13.62
CA VAL A 158 -0.17 -9.58 13.22
C VAL A 158 -1.22 -10.66 13.45
N ALA A 159 -2.00 -10.57 14.53
CA ALA A 159 -3.09 -11.51 14.80
C ALA A 159 -4.25 -11.32 13.80
N MET A 160 -4.69 -10.08 13.58
CA MET A 160 -5.77 -9.75 12.64
C MET A 160 -5.42 -10.15 11.18
N LYS A 161 -4.14 -10.02 10.79
CA LYS A 161 -3.69 -10.42 9.44
C LYS A 161 -3.87 -11.92 9.15
N LYS A 162 -4.03 -12.75 10.15
CA LYS A 162 -4.26 -14.20 10.00
C LYS A 162 -5.72 -14.56 9.79
N LEU A 163 -6.63 -13.61 9.95
CA LEU A 163 -8.05 -13.84 9.79
C LEU A 163 -8.39 -13.94 8.30
N VAL A 164 -8.98 -15.06 7.93
CA VAL A 164 -9.51 -15.32 6.60
C VAL A 164 -10.97 -15.71 6.73
N ASP A 165 -11.79 -15.37 5.74
CA ASP A 165 -13.18 -15.79 5.63
C ASP A 165 -13.29 -17.24 5.12
N GLU A 166 -14.53 -17.72 4.94
CA GLU A 166 -14.80 -19.07 4.43
C GLU A 166 -14.30 -19.31 3.00
N THR A 167 -14.04 -18.24 2.24
CA THR A 167 -13.49 -18.31 0.87
C THR A 167 -11.97 -18.26 0.84
N GLY A 168 -11.33 -18.06 2.00
CA GLY A 168 -9.89 -17.87 2.12
C GLY A 168 -9.43 -16.44 1.85
N GLU A 169 -10.36 -15.49 1.66
CA GLU A 169 -10.03 -14.08 1.54
C GLU A 169 -9.75 -13.46 2.92
N TRP A 170 -8.86 -12.48 2.97
CA TRP A 170 -8.55 -11.77 4.20
C TRP A 170 -9.74 -10.97 4.72
N THR A 171 -10.11 -11.23 5.96
CA THR A 171 -11.18 -10.52 6.67
C THR A 171 -10.85 -9.04 6.87
N VAL A 172 -9.59 -8.71 7.20
CA VAL A 172 -9.11 -7.34 7.31
C VAL A 172 -8.54 -6.89 5.97
N LYS A 173 -9.22 -5.95 5.32
CA LYS A 173 -8.82 -5.41 4.01
C LYS A 173 -7.78 -4.30 4.14
N GLY A 174 -7.69 -3.65 5.30
CA GLY A 174 -6.70 -2.62 5.56
C GLY A 174 -6.45 -2.43 7.05
N ALA A 175 -5.18 -2.21 7.42
CA ALA A 175 -4.76 -1.84 8.77
C ALA A 175 -3.59 -0.86 8.67
N GLU A 176 -3.80 0.39 9.07
CA GLU A 176 -2.77 1.43 9.04
C GLU A 176 -2.45 1.90 10.46
N MET A 177 -1.19 1.82 10.83
CA MET A 177 -0.74 2.20 12.16
C MET A 177 -0.39 3.68 12.19
N LEU A 178 -0.90 4.37 13.20
CA LEU A 178 -0.66 5.76 13.51
C LEU A 178 0.04 5.83 14.88
N ASP A 179 1.32 6.15 14.87
CA ASP A 179 2.11 6.24 16.08
C ASP A 179 1.79 7.49 16.91
N TYR A 180 2.38 7.59 18.10
CA TYR A 180 2.18 8.71 19.01
C TYR A 180 2.46 10.08 18.34
N LYS A 181 3.55 10.19 17.57
CA LYS A 181 3.93 11.45 16.88
C LYS A 181 2.91 11.80 15.80
N SER A 182 2.46 10.82 15.04
CA SER A 182 1.39 11.00 14.04
C SER A 182 0.09 11.48 14.70
N LEU A 183 -0.35 10.83 15.78
CA LEU A 183 -1.55 11.23 16.51
C LEU A 183 -1.42 12.62 17.14
N SER A 184 -0.22 12.98 17.62
CA SER A 184 0.05 14.30 18.19
C SER A 184 -0.02 15.43 17.16
N SER A 185 0.21 15.13 15.89
CA SER A 185 0.18 16.13 14.80
C SER A 185 -1.23 16.50 14.35
N VAL A 186 -2.24 15.74 14.77
CA VAL A 186 -3.65 15.97 14.48
C VAL A 186 -4.44 16.11 15.78
N ASN A 187 -5.56 16.81 15.75
CA ASN A 187 -6.42 17.01 16.93
C ASN A 187 -7.34 15.79 17.14
N ASP A 188 -6.75 14.59 17.34
CA ASP A 188 -7.51 13.41 17.66
C ASP A 188 -8.09 13.49 19.09
N PRO A 189 -9.42 13.38 19.31
CA PRO A 189 -10.02 13.54 20.62
C PRO A 189 -9.57 12.49 21.65
N VAL A 190 -9.32 11.25 21.20
CA VAL A 190 -8.88 10.17 22.06
C VAL A 190 -7.44 10.38 22.51
N PHE A 191 -6.60 10.86 21.58
CA PHE A 191 -5.22 11.24 21.87
C PHE A 191 -5.15 12.41 22.89
N LEU A 192 -5.97 13.44 22.69
CA LEU A 192 -6.00 14.57 23.62
C LEU A 192 -6.43 14.16 25.04
N LYS A 193 -7.42 13.25 25.15
CA LYS A 193 -7.82 12.66 26.42
C LYS A 193 -6.67 11.89 27.07
N TYR A 194 -6.01 10.99 26.32
CA TYR A 194 -4.86 10.23 26.80
C TYR A 194 -3.73 11.14 27.29
N LYS A 195 -3.39 12.17 26.53
CA LYS A 195 -2.36 13.14 26.92
C LYS A 195 -2.70 13.86 28.24
N GLY A 196 -3.96 14.21 28.46
CA GLY A 196 -4.42 14.80 29.72
C GLY A 196 -4.30 13.82 30.91
N GLU A 197 -4.63 12.55 30.72
CA GLU A 197 -4.51 11.51 31.75
C GLU A 197 -3.04 11.24 32.11
N VAL A 198 -2.15 11.15 31.11
CA VAL A 198 -0.70 10.96 31.34
C VAL A 198 -0.09 12.15 32.06
N ALA A 199 -0.44 13.38 31.66
CA ALA A 199 0.04 14.59 32.32
C ALA A 199 -0.42 14.70 33.78
N SER A 200 -1.61 14.21 34.10
CA SER A 200 -2.15 14.20 35.47
C SER A 200 -1.59 13.07 36.34
N SER A 201 -1.11 11.97 35.74
CA SER A 201 -0.56 10.82 36.47
C SER A 201 0.93 10.92 36.77
N ALA A 202 1.60 12.01 36.36
CA ALA A 202 3.01 12.35 36.54
C ALA A 202 3.90 11.23 37.14
N LEU A 203 4.23 10.22 36.35
CA LEU A 203 5.35 9.36 36.63
C LEU A 203 6.63 10.13 36.20
N PRO A 204 7.49 10.54 37.14
CA PRO A 204 8.73 11.23 36.77
C PRO A 204 9.61 10.34 35.90
N GLY A 205 9.97 10.81 34.72
CA GLY A 205 10.98 10.18 33.87
C GLY A 205 10.45 9.33 32.72
N VAL A 206 9.15 9.29 32.44
CA VAL A 206 8.61 8.72 31.20
C VAL A 206 8.32 9.87 30.24
N GLU A 207 9.29 10.22 29.42
CA GLU A 207 9.00 10.97 28.22
C GLU A 207 8.05 10.12 27.37
N PRO A 208 6.91 10.66 26.88
CA PRO A 208 6.01 9.94 25.99
C PRO A 208 6.66 9.85 24.61
N GLY A 209 7.60 8.95 24.47
CA GLY A 209 8.37 8.78 23.23
C GLY A 209 8.43 7.33 22.81
N ASP A 210 8.06 7.12 21.59
CA ASP A 210 8.33 6.02 20.67
C ASP A 210 7.78 4.63 20.99
N GLU A 211 8.04 4.02 22.15
CA GLU A 211 7.58 2.65 22.44
C GLU A 211 6.44 2.57 23.47
N THR A 212 6.21 3.62 24.24
CA THR A 212 5.28 3.67 25.36
C THR A 212 4.08 4.58 25.13
N GLY A 213 3.98 5.22 23.98
CA GLY A 213 2.93 6.16 23.68
C GLY A 213 1.70 5.54 23.02
N LEU A 214 0.55 6.22 23.15
CA LEU A 214 -0.70 5.83 22.49
C LEU A 214 -0.45 5.64 20.99
N THR A 215 -0.88 4.48 20.49
CA THR A 215 -0.78 4.11 19.07
C THR A 215 -2.18 3.71 18.59
N ALA A 216 -2.61 4.24 17.45
CA ALA A 216 -3.86 3.83 16.82
C ALA A 216 -3.61 2.92 15.62
N VAL A 217 -4.59 2.06 15.33
CA VAL A 217 -4.66 1.28 14.09
C VAL A 217 -6.00 1.55 13.44
N LEU A 218 -5.98 2.26 12.29
CA LEU A 218 -7.15 2.40 11.44
C LEU A 218 -7.35 1.08 10.71
N THR A 219 -8.44 0.38 11.04
CA THR A 219 -8.76 -0.94 10.50
C THR A 219 -10.02 -0.86 9.64
N GLU A 220 -9.97 -1.47 8.46
CA GLU A 220 -11.10 -1.56 7.54
C GLU A 220 -11.38 -3.02 7.16
N THR A 221 -12.66 -3.39 7.18
CA THR A 221 -13.19 -4.62 6.58
C THR A 221 -14.21 -4.29 5.52
N LYS A 222 -14.36 -5.16 4.52
CA LYS A 222 -15.28 -5.00 3.39
C LYS A 222 -15.91 -6.34 3.06
N ALA A 223 -17.13 -6.31 2.55
CA ALA A 223 -17.92 -7.51 2.28
C ALA A 223 -18.84 -7.33 1.06
N ARG A 224 -19.29 -8.45 0.50
CA ARG A 224 -20.26 -8.50 -0.60
C ARG A 224 -21.68 -8.31 -0.12
N THR A 225 -21.96 -8.75 1.14
CA THR A 225 -23.29 -8.66 1.78
C THR A 225 -23.19 -8.06 3.18
N PRO A 226 -24.29 -7.54 3.73
CA PRO A 226 -24.34 -7.07 5.12
C PRO A 226 -24.02 -8.17 6.14
N GLU A 227 -24.48 -9.40 5.87
CA GLU A 227 -24.27 -10.56 6.74
C GLU A 227 -22.79 -10.93 6.80
N GLU A 228 -22.12 -10.97 5.64
CA GLU A 228 -20.67 -11.19 5.54
C GLU A 228 -19.90 -10.08 6.29
N LEU A 229 -20.32 -8.81 6.15
CA LEU A 229 -19.72 -7.70 6.88
C LEU A 229 -19.82 -7.91 8.39
N GLN A 230 -20.97 -8.33 8.90
CA GLN A 230 -21.19 -8.58 10.32
C GLN A 230 -20.36 -9.77 10.83
N GLN A 231 -20.22 -10.83 10.04
CA GLN A 231 -19.34 -11.96 10.35
C GLN A 231 -17.88 -11.52 10.44
N ASN A 232 -17.42 -10.72 9.49
CA ASN A 232 -16.08 -10.16 9.47
C ASN A 232 -15.80 -9.30 10.71
N ILE A 233 -16.72 -8.39 11.06
CA ILE A 233 -16.61 -7.56 12.27
C ILE A 233 -16.51 -8.45 13.50
N SER A 234 -17.40 -9.44 13.66
CA SER A 234 -17.42 -10.34 14.80
C SER A 234 -16.12 -11.15 14.93
N ALA A 235 -15.56 -11.62 13.81
CA ALA A 235 -14.27 -12.33 13.80
C ALA A 235 -13.10 -11.43 14.24
N ILE A 236 -13.09 -10.18 13.78
CA ILE A 236 -12.06 -9.20 14.16
C ILE A 236 -12.20 -8.85 15.65
N GLU A 237 -13.41 -8.58 16.14
CA GLU A 237 -13.66 -8.27 17.54
C GLU A 237 -13.28 -9.44 18.46
N ALA A 238 -13.62 -10.68 18.09
CA ALA A 238 -13.21 -11.87 18.81
C ALA A 238 -11.67 -12.02 18.89
N CYS A 239 -10.97 -11.78 17.78
CA CYS A 239 -9.51 -11.76 17.76
C CYS A 239 -8.94 -10.70 18.70
N LEU A 240 -9.56 -9.52 18.75
CA LEU A 240 -9.11 -8.40 19.55
C LEU A 240 -9.35 -8.56 21.04
N GLN A 241 -10.19 -9.49 21.49
CA GLN A 241 -10.40 -9.80 22.92
C GLN A 241 -9.11 -10.25 23.64
N ALA A 242 -8.13 -10.76 22.90
CA ALA A 242 -6.82 -11.13 23.44
C ALA A 242 -5.88 -9.93 23.69
N PHE A 243 -6.31 -8.71 23.37
CA PHE A 243 -5.49 -7.48 23.45
C PHE A 243 -6.20 -6.43 24.30
N THR A 244 -5.39 -5.61 25.02
CA THR A 244 -5.92 -4.50 25.80
C THR A 244 -5.94 -3.23 24.97
N THR A 245 -7.13 -2.79 24.58
CA THR A 245 -7.33 -1.49 23.92
C THR A 245 -7.52 -0.38 24.97
N TYR A 246 -7.08 0.83 24.63
CA TYR A 246 -7.23 2.01 25.50
C TYR A 246 -8.70 2.44 25.67
N ILE A 247 -9.47 2.29 24.58
CA ILE A 247 -10.93 2.46 24.58
C ILE A 247 -11.59 1.21 23.98
N PRO A 248 -12.87 0.95 24.25
CA PRO A 248 -13.59 -0.18 23.65
C PRO A 248 -13.52 -0.16 22.12
N VAL A 249 -13.35 -1.33 21.52
CA VAL A 249 -13.39 -1.52 20.06
C VAL A 249 -14.81 -1.23 19.56
N ARG A 250 -14.92 -0.45 18.50
CA ARG A 250 -16.19 -0.14 17.87
C ARG A 250 -16.02 0.01 16.36
N PHE A 251 -16.54 -0.94 15.61
CA PHE A 251 -16.70 -0.81 14.18
C PHE A 251 -17.95 0.00 13.84
N THR A 252 -17.87 0.77 12.77
CA THR A 252 -19.01 1.50 12.21
C THR A 252 -19.04 1.32 10.69
N ASP A 253 -20.23 1.04 10.16
CA ASP A 253 -20.53 0.97 8.74
C ASP A 253 -21.17 2.28 8.20
N ARG A 254 -21.36 3.28 9.08
CA ARG A 254 -21.91 4.59 8.73
C ARG A 254 -20.85 5.48 8.10
N PRO A 255 -21.03 5.91 6.83
CA PRO A 255 -20.06 6.74 6.13
C PRO A 255 -19.72 8.06 6.87
N GLU A 256 -20.70 8.69 7.51
CA GLU A 256 -20.52 9.94 8.27
C GLU A 256 -19.66 9.76 9.54
N GLU A 257 -19.57 8.53 10.06
CA GLU A 257 -18.74 8.20 11.21
C GLU A 257 -17.33 7.78 10.77
N TYR A 258 -17.21 6.79 9.88
CA TYR A 258 -15.90 6.29 9.50
C TYR A 258 -15.09 7.29 8.65
N SER A 259 -15.75 8.20 7.92
CA SER A 259 -15.04 9.26 7.19
C SER A 259 -14.21 10.17 8.11
N LYS A 260 -14.57 10.28 9.38
CA LYS A 260 -13.80 11.03 10.39
C LYS A 260 -12.45 10.35 10.68
N TYR A 261 -12.42 9.01 10.75
CA TYR A 261 -11.18 8.26 10.91
C TYR A 261 -10.25 8.45 9.72
N TRP A 262 -10.81 8.40 8.51
CA TRP A 262 -10.07 8.65 7.28
C TRP A 262 -9.60 10.09 7.14
N ALA A 263 -10.35 11.06 7.66
CA ALA A 263 -9.94 12.46 7.71
C ALA A 263 -8.74 12.67 8.65
N ILE A 264 -8.73 12.04 9.83
CA ILE A 264 -7.59 12.03 10.74
C ILE A 264 -6.35 11.50 10.00
N ARG A 265 -6.44 10.33 9.39
CA ARG A 265 -5.35 9.72 8.63
C ARG A 265 -4.83 10.63 7.51
N SER A 266 -5.73 11.23 6.74
CA SER A 266 -5.36 12.11 5.63
C SER A 266 -4.70 13.40 6.09
N GLY A 267 -5.05 13.88 7.29
CA GLY A 267 -4.49 15.09 7.90
C GLY A 267 -3.07 14.92 8.44
N ILE A 268 -2.65 13.69 8.76
CA ILE A 268 -1.33 13.42 9.37
C ILE A 268 -0.20 13.82 8.42
N PHE A 269 -0.27 13.44 7.14
CA PHE A 269 0.82 13.66 6.21
C PHE A 269 1.18 15.16 6.02
N PRO A 270 0.22 16.05 5.72
CA PRO A 270 0.52 17.48 5.66
C PRO A 270 0.90 18.09 7.01
N SER A 271 0.34 17.60 8.13
CA SER A 271 0.67 18.11 9.47
C SER A 271 2.10 17.78 9.86
N VAL A 272 2.55 16.56 9.66
CA VAL A 272 3.94 16.14 9.93
C VAL A 272 4.92 16.87 8.99
N GLY A 273 4.56 17.07 7.72
CA GLY A 273 5.34 17.84 6.77
C GLY A 273 5.53 19.30 7.18
N GLY A 274 4.48 19.92 7.74
CA GLY A 274 4.52 21.30 8.21
C GLY A 274 5.31 21.52 9.51
N THR A 275 5.59 20.47 10.28
CA THR A 275 6.35 20.55 11.54
C THR A 275 7.85 20.31 11.37
N ARG A 276 8.32 19.97 10.17
CA ARG A 276 9.76 19.84 9.91
C ARG A 276 10.45 21.19 10.10
N GLN A 277 11.39 21.23 11.01
CA GLN A 277 12.35 22.36 11.09
C GLN A 277 13.28 22.29 9.88
N PRO A 278 13.67 23.44 9.28
CA PRO A 278 14.59 23.49 8.16
C PRO A 278 15.96 22.92 8.48
#